data_02abf9c8a6fdf8435655b25e9ac56f0f
#
_entry.id   02abf9c8a6fdf8435655b25e9ac56f0f
#
_cell.length_a   1.000
_cell.length_b   1.000
_cell.length_c   1.000
_cell.angle_alpha   90.00
_cell.angle_beta   90.00
_cell.angle_gamma   90.00
#
_symmetry.space_group_name_H-M   'P 1'
#
loop_
_entity.id
_entity.type
_entity.pdbx_description
1 polymer ?
#
loop_
_entity_poly.entity_id
_entity_poly.type
_entity_poly.pdbx_seq_one_letter_code
_entity_poly.pdbx_strand_id
1 'polypeptide(L)'
;TQSEISDALHEQTDLTAEQLDDIYVTFNKLNIEVVPDVEDDDKDDALEPDDDVDEDRDAASEKNISIDLSVDASVNIDDPVRMYLKEIGRVPLLSADEEIVLAKQIEAGAEEDATYKEIQLSKKAKKKLVDANLRLVVSIAKRYVGRGMLFLDLIQEGNLGLIKAVDKFDYTKGYKFSTYATWWIRQAITRAIADQARTIRIPVHMVETINKLIRISRQLLQDKGREPTPEEIAEGMGITAERVREIQKIAQEPVSLETPIGEEEDSHLGDFIEDQDAVAPDDAASYILLQEQIEDVFTCLTDREQQVLILRFGLKDGKPRTLEEVGQHFNVTRERIRQIEGKALTKLRNRGKRDKIKDFL
;
A
#
# COMPACT_ATOMS: atom_id res chain seq x y z
N THR A 1 14.70 -20.04 -14.96
CA THR A 1 14.55 -18.75 -15.65
C THR A 1 14.32 -18.95 -17.16
N GLN A 2 13.94 -17.89 -17.88
CA GLN A 2 13.74 -17.96 -19.33
C GLN A 2 15.06 -18.24 -20.07
N SER A 3 16.19 -17.69 -19.63
CA SER A 3 17.51 -17.94 -20.22
C SER A 3 17.95 -19.36 -20.02
N GLU A 4 17.77 -19.97 -18.87
CA GLU A 4 18.14 -21.37 -18.60
C GLU A 4 17.35 -22.35 -19.50
N ILE A 5 16.07 -22.03 -19.78
CA ILE A 5 15.24 -22.84 -20.69
C ILE A 5 15.72 -22.65 -22.14
N SER A 6 16.02 -21.40 -22.54
CA SER A 6 16.54 -21.08 -23.86
C SER A 6 17.89 -21.80 -24.11
N ASP A 7 18.82 -21.74 -23.17
CA ASP A 7 20.13 -22.36 -23.26
C ASP A 7 20.02 -23.88 -23.29
N ALA A 8 19.18 -24.51 -22.47
CA ALA A 8 18.95 -25.92 -22.45
C ALA A 8 18.31 -26.46 -23.77
N LEU A 9 17.50 -25.63 -24.43
CA LEU A 9 16.83 -25.99 -25.68
C LEU A 9 17.69 -25.71 -26.91
N HIS A 10 18.56 -24.65 -26.86
CA HIS A 10 19.51 -24.39 -27.97
C HIS A 10 20.60 -25.45 -28.11
N GLU A 11 20.92 -26.18 -27.04
CA GLU A 11 21.86 -27.33 -27.14
C GLU A 11 21.28 -28.54 -27.91
N GLN A 12 19.98 -28.61 -28.13
CA GLN A 12 19.37 -29.85 -28.68
C GLN A 12 18.71 -29.72 -30.06
N THR A 13 18.19 -28.57 -30.49
CA THR A 13 17.55 -28.41 -31.83
C THR A 13 17.21 -26.95 -32.17
N ASP A 14 17.25 -26.55 -33.45
CA ASP A 14 16.66 -25.31 -33.98
C ASP A 14 15.14 -25.36 -33.87
N LEU A 15 14.58 -24.83 -32.76
CA LEU A 15 13.14 -24.81 -32.52
C LEU A 15 12.49 -23.57 -33.13
N THR A 16 11.32 -23.74 -33.73
CA THR A 16 10.51 -22.59 -34.19
C THR A 16 9.77 -21.91 -33.05
N ALA A 17 9.45 -20.62 -33.19
CA ALA A 17 8.75 -19.83 -32.17
C ALA A 17 7.40 -20.44 -31.71
N GLU A 18 6.70 -21.17 -32.63
CA GLU A 18 5.45 -21.86 -32.31
C GLU A 18 5.67 -23.10 -31.42
N GLN A 19 6.78 -23.80 -31.59
CA GLN A 19 7.15 -24.95 -30.75
C GLN A 19 7.58 -24.51 -29.34
N LEU A 20 8.20 -23.33 -29.21
CA LEU A 20 8.52 -22.74 -27.92
C LEU A 20 7.25 -22.32 -27.13
N ASP A 21 6.28 -21.73 -27.81
CA ASP A 21 4.99 -21.38 -27.16
C ASP A 21 4.26 -22.66 -26.69
N ASP A 22 4.28 -23.76 -27.42
CA ASP A 22 3.69 -25.04 -27.02
C ASP A 22 4.40 -25.61 -25.75
N ILE A 23 5.72 -25.42 -25.64
CA ILE A 23 6.49 -25.84 -24.48
C ILE A 23 6.09 -25.00 -23.25
N TYR A 24 5.91 -23.67 -23.38
CA TYR A 24 5.43 -22.83 -22.29
C TYR A 24 4.00 -23.13 -21.86
N VAL A 25 3.11 -23.41 -22.80
CA VAL A 25 1.75 -23.92 -22.51
C VAL A 25 1.82 -25.26 -21.76
N THR A 26 2.80 -26.10 -22.08
CA THR A 26 2.99 -27.36 -21.37
C THR A 26 3.57 -27.18 -19.98
N PHE A 27 4.50 -26.22 -19.77
CA PHE A 27 5.01 -25.87 -18.45
C PHE A 27 3.92 -25.27 -17.56
N ASN A 28 3.08 -24.39 -18.10
CA ASN A 28 1.90 -23.88 -17.39
C ASN A 28 0.92 -25.00 -16.99
N LYS A 29 0.70 -26.01 -17.85
CA LYS A 29 -0.14 -27.18 -17.52
C LYS A 29 0.48 -28.08 -16.46
N LEU A 30 1.80 -28.05 -16.30
CA LEU A 30 2.56 -28.82 -15.32
C LEU A 30 2.83 -28.00 -14.03
N ASN A 31 2.20 -26.83 -13.88
CA ASN A 31 2.44 -25.89 -12.76
C ASN A 31 3.92 -25.51 -12.60
N ILE A 32 4.67 -25.41 -13.71
CA ILE A 32 6.05 -24.92 -13.71
C ILE A 32 6.03 -23.45 -14.14
N GLU A 33 6.29 -22.55 -13.21
CA GLU A 33 6.34 -21.12 -13.49
C GLU A 33 7.67 -20.73 -14.12
N VAL A 34 7.61 -20.09 -15.30
CA VAL A 34 8.79 -19.58 -16.00
C VAL A 34 8.96 -18.11 -15.64
N VAL A 35 9.97 -17.78 -14.84
CA VAL A 35 10.32 -16.43 -14.44
C VAL A 35 11.20 -15.78 -15.51
N PRO A 36 10.90 -14.55 -15.99
CA PRO A 36 11.77 -13.82 -16.91
C PRO A 36 13.10 -13.49 -16.24
N ASP A 37 14.16 -13.32 -17.04
CA ASP A 37 15.45 -12.81 -16.56
C ASP A 37 15.29 -11.34 -16.18
N VAL A 38 15.23 -11.07 -14.88
CA VAL A 38 15.15 -9.73 -14.31
C VAL A 38 16.55 -9.35 -13.87
N GLU A 39 16.99 -8.15 -14.21
CA GLU A 39 18.27 -7.62 -13.71
C GLU A 39 18.29 -7.61 -12.17
N ASP A 40 19.45 -7.80 -11.54
CA ASP A 40 19.57 -8.02 -10.09
C ASP A 40 18.96 -6.89 -9.24
N ASP A 41 18.91 -5.68 -9.74
CA ASP A 41 18.26 -4.52 -9.08
C ASP A 41 16.73 -4.66 -8.97
N ASP A 42 16.08 -5.47 -9.81
CA ASP A 42 14.63 -5.69 -9.80
C ASP A 42 14.21 -6.96 -9.02
N LYS A 43 15.18 -7.84 -8.65
CA LYS A 43 14.89 -9.09 -7.91
C LYS A 43 14.51 -8.87 -6.45
N ASP A 44 15.10 -7.86 -5.80
CA ASP A 44 14.79 -7.51 -4.41
C ASP A 44 13.37 -6.92 -4.24
N ASP A 45 12.76 -6.45 -5.34
CA ASP A 45 11.44 -5.83 -5.37
C ASP A 45 10.35 -6.75 -5.98
N ALA A 46 10.71 -7.94 -6.44
CA ALA A 46 9.79 -8.90 -7.05
C ALA A 46 9.03 -9.66 -5.95
N LEU A 47 7.75 -9.31 -5.78
CA LEU A 47 6.81 -10.15 -5.03
C LEU A 47 6.72 -11.52 -5.70
N GLU A 48 6.88 -12.61 -4.94
CA GLU A 48 6.53 -13.93 -5.45
C GLU A 48 5.07 -13.87 -5.92
N PRO A 49 4.76 -14.28 -7.15
CA PRO A 49 3.39 -14.31 -7.61
C PRO A 49 2.57 -15.21 -6.69
N ASP A 50 1.43 -14.69 -6.26
CA ASP A 50 0.45 -15.43 -5.45
C ASP A 50 -0.11 -16.55 -6.34
N ASP A 51 0.46 -17.76 -6.26
CA ASP A 51 -0.01 -18.96 -6.99
C ASP A 51 -1.42 -19.39 -6.53
N ASP A 52 -1.92 -18.85 -5.43
CA ASP A 52 -3.26 -19.08 -4.88
C ASP A 52 -4.36 -18.26 -5.58
N VAL A 53 -4.17 -17.80 -6.80
CA VAL A 53 -5.31 -17.43 -7.64
C VAL A 53 -6.00 -18.75 -7.97
N ASP A 54 -7.03 -19.08 -7.15
CA ASP A 54 -7.85 -20.30 -7.23
C ASP A 54 -7.98 -20.80 -8.67
N GLU A 55 -7.11 -21.73 -9.11
CA GLU A 55 -7.27 -22.45 -10.38
C GLU A 55 -8.57 -23.26 -10.37
N ASP A 56 -9.05 -23.67 -9.19
CA ASP A 56 -10.32 -24.41 -9.03
C ASP A 56 -11.57 -23.54 -9.33
N ARG A 57 -11.50 -22.21 -9.29
CA ARG A 57 -12.60 -21.34 -9.74
C ARG A 57 -12.60 -21.13 -11.25
N ASP A 58 -11.46 -21.25 -11.92
CA ASP A 58 -11.35 -20.99 -13.34
C ASP A 58 -11.83 -22.16 -14.22
N ALA A 59 -11.73 -23.42 -13.77
CA ALA A 59 -12.22 -24.57 -14.52
C ALA A 59 -13.76 -24.60 -14.69
N ALA A 60 -14.50 -23.95 -13.79
CA ALA A 60 -15.96 -23.81 -13.89
C ALA A 60 -16.39 -22.47 -14.52
N SER A 61 -15.50 -21.46 -14.53
CA SER A 61 -15.76 -20.09 -14.98
C SER A 61 -15.27 -19.77 -16.39
N GLU A 62 -14.41 -20.61 -16.98
CA GLU A 62 -13.99 -20.46 -18.39
C GLU A 62 -15.13 -20.71 -19.41
N LYS A 63 -16.26 -21.26 -18.96
CA LYS A 63 -17.47 -21.24 -19.76
C LYS A 63 -18.14 -19.89 -19.69
N ASN A 64 -17.81 -19.02 -20.67
CA ASN A 64 -18.58 -17.84 -21.05
C ASN A 64 -18.63 -16.66 -20.06
N ILE A 65 -17.49 -15.99 -19.85
CA ILE A 65 -17.53 -14.54 -19.88
C ILE A 65 -16.69 -14.10 -21.09
N SER A 66 -17.20 -14.38 -22.28
CA SER A 66 -16.99 -13.47 -23.39
C SER A 66 -17.48 -12.13 -22.90
N ILE A 67 -16.58 -11.17 -22.63
CA ILE A 67 -16.97 -9.78 -22.58
C ILE A 67 -17.49 -9.51 -23.97
N ASP A 68 -18.83 -9.61 -24.14
CA ASP A 68 -19.48 -9.25 -25.39
C ASP A 68 -19.26 -7.76 -25.57
N LEU A 69 -18.22 -7.43 -26.34
CA LEU A 69 -17.85 -6.07 -26.70
C LEU A 69 -18.86 -5.45 -27.71
N SER A 70 -19.83 -6.25 -28.15
CA SER A 70 -20.98 -5.76 -28.90
C SER A 70 -22.02 -5.15 -27.95
N VAL A 71 -21.66 -4.05 -27.29
CA VAL A 71 -22.62 -3.29 -26.48
C VAL A 71 -23.55 -2.52 -27.40
N ASP A 72 -24.82 -2.94 -27.42
CA ASP A 72 -25.90 -2.17 -28.04
C ASP A 72 -25.84 -0.70 -27.64
N ALA A 73 -25.94 0.19 -28.62
CA ALA A 73 -25.78 1.63 -28.49
C ALA A 73 -26.84 2.33 -27.60
N SER A 74 -27.69 1.57 -26.92
CA SER A 74 -28.88 2.10 -26.20
C SER A 74 -28.80 2.06 -24.66
N VAL A 75 -27.67 1.65 -24.05
CA VAL A 75 -27.57 1.50 -22.60
C VAL A 75 -26.68 2.59 -21.99
N ASN A 76 -27.20 3.24 -20.96
CA ASN A 76 -26.69 4.35 -20.17
C ASN A 76 -25.15 4.58 -20.19
N ILE A 77 -24.80 5.82 -20.57
CA ILE A 77 -23.43 6.33 -20.77
C ILE A 77 -22.66 6.49 -19.43
N ASP A 78 -23.27 6.21 -18.29
CA ASP A 78 -22.76 6.59 -16.97
C ASP A 78 -21.78 5.56 -16.32
N ASP A 79 -21.48 4.43 -16.98
CA ASP A 79 -20.52 3.46 -16.43
C ASP A 79 -19.10 3.70 -17.02
N PRO A 80 -18.17 4.27 -16.23
CA PRO A 80 -16.82 4.57 -16.69
C PRO A 80 -16.04 3.30 -17.10
N VAL A 81 -16.36 2.14 -16.53
CA VAL A 81 -15.75 0.86 -16.91
C VAL A 81 -16.15 0.49 -18.34
N ARG A 82 -17.44 0.58 -18.67
CA ARG A 82 -17.92 0.29 -20.02
C ARG A 82 -17.36 1.25 -21.05
N MET A 83 -17.25 2.53 -20.70
CA MET A 83 -16.67 3.54 -21.58
C MET A 83 -15.20 3.20 -21.91
N TYR A 84 -14.41 2.87 -20.90
CA TYR A 84 -13.01 2.45 -21.07
C TYR A 84 -12.89 1.18 -21.93
N LEU A 85 -13.69 0.15 -21.64
CA LEU A 85 -13.67 -1.10 -22.40
C LEU A 85 -14.04 -0.89 -23.88
N LYS A 86 -15.02 0.00 -24.17
CA LYS A 86 -15.40 0.37 -25.54
C LYS A 86 -14.26 1.10 -26.26
N GLU A 87 -13.50 1.95 -25.57
CA GLU A 87 -12.39 2.69 -26.13
C GLU A 87 -11.22 1.77 -26.52
N ILE A 88 -10.77 0.91 -25.60
CA ILE A 88 -9.69 -0.05 -25.87
C ILE A 88 -10.09 -1.08 -26.95
N GLY A 89 -11.38 -1.41 -27.05
CA GLY A 89 -11.90 -2.33 -28.06
C GLY A 89 -11.76 -1.86 -29.50
N ARG A 90 -11.58 -0.54 -29.73
CA ARG A 90 -11.41 0.05 -31.07
C ARG A 90 -10.03 -0.15 -31.67
N VAL A 91 -9.03 -0.45 -30.83
CA VAL A 91 -7.65 -0.66 -31.28
C VAL A 91 -7.52 -2.08 -31.83
N PRO A 92 -7.04 -2.24 -33.08
CA PRO A 92 -6.82 -3.57 -33.66
C PRO A 92 -5.65 -4.28 -32.95
N LEU A 93 -5.73 -5.61 -32.88
CA LEU A 93 -4.64 -6.45 -32.37
C LEU A 93 -3.47 -6.42 -33.36
N LEU A 94 -2.25 -6.55 -32.84
CA LEU A 94 -1.03 -6.63 -33.63
C LEU A 94 -0.72 -8.08 -34.01
N SER A 95 -0.11 -8.28 -35.16
CA SER A 95 0.52 -9.54 -35.55
C SER A 95 1.94 -9.64 -34.96
N ALA A 96 2.49 -10.87 -34.85
CA ALA A 96 3.85 -11.06 -34.34
C ALA A 96 4.91 -10.28 -35.13
N ASP A 97 4.75 -10.21 -36.45
CA ASP A 97 5.67 -9.44 -37.33
C ASP A 97 5.59 -7.94 -37.03
N GLU A 98 4.38 -7.41 -36.76
CA GLU A 98 4.21 -5.99 -36.38
C GLU A 98 4.80 -5.68 -35.01
N GLU A 99 4.71 -6.60 -34.04
CA GLU A 99 5.35 -6.48 -32.73
C GLU A 99 6.88 -6.31 -32.85
N ILE A 100 7.51 -7.15 -33.68
CA ILE A 100 8.96 -7.09 -33.96
C ILE A 100 9.35 -5.78 -34.66
N VAL A 101 8.55 -5.31 -35.62
CA VAL A 101 8.81 -4.03 -36.32
C VAL A 101 8.73 -2.86 -35.34
N LEU A 102 7.72 -2.84 -34.47
CA LEU A 102 7.57 -1.81 -33.45
C LEU A 102 8.71 -1.86 -32.40
N ALA A 103 9.12 -3.05 -31.98
CA ALA A 103 10.23 -3.23 -31.05
C ALA A 103 11.55 -2.68 -31.64
N LYS A 104 11.86 -2.97 -32.90
CA LYS A 104 13.02 -2.38 -33.61
C LYS A 104 12.99 -0.85 -33.69
N GLN A 105 11.78 -0.26 -33.90
CA GLN A 105 11.63 1.19 -33.90
C GLN A 105 11.81 1.79 -32.51
N ILE A 106 11.46 1.07 -31.44
CA ILE A 106 11.64 1.48 -30.07
C ILE A 106 13.13 1.49 -29.72
N GLU A 107 13.85 0.42 -30.08
CA GLU A 107 15.28 0.28 -29.84
C GLU A 107 16.09 1.34 -30.58
N ALA A 108 15.85 1.56 -31.88
CA ALA A 108 16.53 2.58 -32.69
C ALA A 108 16.35 4.00 -32.12
N GLY A 109 15.25 4.29 -31.43
CA GLY A 109 15.04 5.58 -30.80
C GLY A 109 15.57 5.68 -29.36
N ALA A 110 16.10 4.57 -28.79
CA ALA A 110 16.73 4.53 -27.46
C ALA A 110 18.25 4.67 -27.54
N GLU A 111 18.88 4.56 -28.71
CA GLU A 111 20.31 4.74 -28.92
C GLU A 111 20.74 6.19 -28.62
N GLU A 112 21.95 6.37 -28.06
CA GLU A 112 22.48 7.69 -27.68
C GLU A 112 22.60 8.66 -28.87
N ASP A 113 22.86 8.14 -30.10
CA ASP A 113 22.99 8.90 -31.33
C ASP A 113 21.69 9.03 -32.15
N ALA A 114 20.55 8.67 -31.56
CA ALA A 114 19.26 8.65 -32.28
C ALA A 114 18.84 10.03 -32.80
N THR A 115 18.49 10.08 -34.06
CA THR A 115 17.99 11.30 -34.70
C THR A 115 16.63 11.71 -34.11
N TYR A 116 16.30 13.00 -34.08
CA TYR A 116 15.01 13.50 -33.63
C TYR A 116 13.79 12.78 -34.26
N LYS A 117 13.91 12.37 -35.53
CA LYS A 117 12.86 11.61 -36.23
C LYS A 117 12.70 10.17 -35.62
N GLU A 118 13.79 9.54 -35.31
CA GLU A 118 13.80 8.20 -34.70
C GLU A 118 13.20 8.22 -33.29
N ILE A 119 13.52 9.23 -32.50
CA ILE A 119 12.93 9.47 -31.18
C ILE A 119 11.40 9.66 -31.29
N GLN A 120 10.93 10.42 -32.31
CA GLN A 120 9.48 10.62 -32.52
C GLN A 120 8.79 9.33 -33.00
N LEU A 121 9.45 8.53 -33.82
CA LEU A 121 8.96 7.23 -34.27
C LEU A 121 8.89 6.24 -33.10
N SER A 122 9.93 6.17 -32.27
CA SER A 122 9.98 5.35 -31.07
C SER A 122 8.82 5.66 -30.13
N LYS A 123 8.56 6.94 -29.84
CA LYS A 123 7.41 7.35 -29.00
C LYS A 123 6.06 6.90 -29.59
N LYS A 124 5.89 7.00 -30.90
CA LYS A 124 4.68 6.53 -31.58
C LYS A 124 4.56 5.00 -31.56
N ALA A 125 5.69 4.29 -31.77
CA ALA A 125 5.74 2.84 -31.70
C ALA A 125 5.43 2.34 -30.30
N LYS A 126 6.02 2.93 -29.23
CA LYS A 126 5.69 2.61 -27.83
C LYS A 126 4.19 2.78 -27.57
N LYS A 127 3.62 3.92 -27.96
CA LYS A 127 2.19 4.15 -27.79
C LYS A 127 1.35 3.11 -28.52
N LYS A 128 1.67 2.80 -29.79
CA LYS A 128 0.93 1.80 -30.58
C LYS A 128 1.00 0.40 -29.95
N LEU A 129 2.18 0.01 -29.45
CA LEU A 129 2.37 -1.28 -28.79
C LEU A 129 1.60 -1.37 -27.46
N VAL A 130 1.59 -0.31 -26.67
CA VAL A 130 0.79 -0.22 -25.43
C VAL A 130 -0.71 -0.30 -25.76
N ASP A 131 -1.21 0.59 -26.64
CA ASP A 131 -2.63 0.70 -26.96
C ASP A 131 -3.23 -0.65 -27.46
N ALA A 132 -2.46 -1.40 -28.27
CA ALA A 132 -2.90 -2.70 -28.78
C ALA A 132 -2.95 -3.81 -27.71
N ASN A 133 -2.24 -3.65 -26.58
CA ASN A 133 -2.16 -4.64 -25.51
C ASN A 133 -2.97 -4.27 -24.25
N LEU A 134 -3.72 -3.17 -24.22
CA LEU A 134 -4.58 -2.80 -23.10
C LEU A 134 -5.61 -3.87 -22.74
N ARG A 135 -6.09 -4.63 -23.75
CA ARG A 135 -7.03 -5.74 -23.55
C ARG A 135 -6.40 -6.89 -22.75
N LEU A 136 -5.10 -7.13 -22.89
CA LEU A 136 -4.35 -8.11 -22.11
C LEU A 136 -4.35 -7.69 -20.62
N VAL A 137 -4.11 -6.42 -20.33
CA VAL A 137 -4.15 -5.89 -18.94
C VAL A 137 -5.50 -6.16 -18.30
N VAL A 138 -6.61 -5.88 -19.01
CA VAL A 138 -7.97 -6.10 -18.50
C VAL A 138 -8.21 -7.58 -18.18
N SER A 139 -7.75 -8.50 -19.05
CA SER A 139 -7.91 -9.94 -18.85
C SER A 139 -7.19 -10.45 -17.60
N ILE A 140 -6.03 -9.85 -17.26
CA ILE A 140 -5.26 -10.17 -16.06
C ILE A 140 -5.89 -9.51 -14.84
N ALA A 141 -6.20 -8.19 -14.88
CA ALA A 141 -6.74 -7.42 -13.77
C ALA A 141 -8.09 -7.98 -13.28
N LYS A 142 -8.90 -8.59 -14.16
CA LYS A 142 -10.17 -9.22 -13.81
C LYS A 142 -10.04 -10.26 -12.70
N ARG A 143 -8.94 -11.01 -12.64
CA ARG A 143 -8.70 -12.05 -11.62
C ARG A 143 -8.43 -11.48 -10.23
N TYR A 144 -8.11 -10.19 -10.14
CA TYR A 144 -7.77 -9.50 -8.89
C TYR A 144 -8.91 -8.64 -8.34
N VAL A 145 -10.10 -8.69 -8.97
CA VAL A 145 -11.29 -7.99 -8.49
C VAL A 145 -11.72 -8.52 -7.12
N GLY A 146 -12.12 -7.61 -6.22
CA GLY A 146 -12.54 -7.97 -4.86
C GLY A 146 -11.40 -8.04 -3.83
N ARG A 147 -10.17 -7.68 -4.20
CA ARG A 147 -9.01 -7.68 -3.30
C ARG A 147 -8.70 -6.32 -2.68
N GLY A 148 -9.72 -5.46 -2.49
CA GLY A 148 -9.59 -4.17 -1.79
C GLY A 148 -9.26 -2.97 -2.68
N MET A 149 -9.17 -3.15 -4.01
CA MET A 149 -8.99 -2.06 -4.99
C MET A 149 -10.12 -2.06 -6.02
N LEU A 150 -10.45 -0.89 -6.53
CA LEU A 150 -11.43 -0.75 -7.62
C LEU A 150 -10.86 -1.33 -8.93
N PHE A 151 -11.75 -1.88 -9.75
CA PHE A 151 -11.35 -2.54 -11.00
C PHE A 151 -10.58 -1.62 -11.96
N LEU A 152 -11.01 -0.36 -12.09
CA LEU A 152 -10.29 0.61 -12.91
C LEU A 152 -8.90 0.94 -12.38
N ASP A 153 -8.73 0.97 -11.05
CA ASP A 153 -7.41 1.22 -10.44
C ASP A 153 -6.47 0.04 -10.70
N LEU A 154 -6.97 -1.20 -10.58
CA LEU A 154 -6.21 -2.41 -10.95
C LEU A 154 -5.77 -2.38 -12.42
N ILE A 155 -6.64 -1.92 -13.32
CA ILE A 155 -6.30 -1.76 -14.74
C ILE A 155 -5.20 -0.71 -14.90
N GLN A 156 -5.29 0.44 -14.22
CA GLN A 156 -4.29 1.50 -14.37
C GLN A 156 -2.92 1.08 -13.82
N GLU A 157 -2.87 0.41 -12.68
CA GLU A 157 -1.61 -0.16 -12.16
C GLU A 157 -1.05 -1.23 -13.12
N GLY A 158 -1.92 -2.08 -13.68
CA GLY A 158 -1.53 -3.02 -14.72
C GLY A 158 -1.01 -2.34 -15.99
N ASN A 159 -1.58 -1.20 -16.40
CA ASN A 159 -1.10 -0.40 -17.52
C ASN A 159 0.30 0.17 -17.26
N LEU A 160 0.61 0.56 -16.02
CA LEU A 160 1.96 0.98 -15.63
C LEU A 160 2.95 -0.19 -15.75
N GLY A 161 2.53 -1.41 -15.38
CA GLY A 161 3.29 -2.63 -15.61
C GLY A 161 3.53 -2.90 -17.10
N LEU A 162 2.49 -2.75 -17.94
CA LEU A 162 2.58 -2.90 -19.40
C LEU A 162 3.59 -1.91 -20.00
N ILE A 163 3.59 -0.65 -19.58
CA ILE A 163 4.53 0.37 -20.05
C ILE A 163 5.97 -0.05 -19.72
N LYS A 164 6.22 -0.52 -18.50
CA LYS A 164 7.54 -1.05 -18.10
C LYS A 164 7.96 -2.26 -18.96
N ALA A 165 7.00 -3.15 -19.26
CA ALA A 165 7.25 -4.30 -20.14
C ALA A 165 7.66 -3.85 -21.55
N VAL A 166 7.01 -2.82 -22.11
CA VAL A 166 7.37 -2.26 -23.43
C VAL A 166 8.77 -1.65 -23.43
N ASP A 167 9.16 -0.98 -22.33
CA ASP A 167 10.48 -0.38 -22.22
C ASP A 167 11.64 -1.40 -22.10
N LYS A 168 11.35 -2.57 -21.51
CA LYS A 168 12.35 -3.65 -21.29
C LYS A 168 12.22 -4.83 -22.25
N PHE A 169 11.32 -4.78 -23.23
CA PHE A 169 11.07 -5.90 -24.15
C PHE A 169 12.21 -6.08 -25.14
N ASP A 170 12.74 -7.31 -25.18
CA ASP A 170 13.78 -7.74 -26.11
C ASP A 170 13.21 -8.78 -27.11
N TYR A 171 13.02 -8.35 -28.35
CA TYR A 171 12.50 -9.20 -29.43
C TYR A 171 13.52 -10.25 -29.91
N THR A 172 14.82 -10.09 -29.61
CA THR A 172 15.87 -11.02 -30.06
C THR A 172 15.76 -12.37 -29.40
N LYS A 173 15.13 -12.42 -28.21
CA LYS A 173 14.87 -13.67 -27.45
C LYS A 173 13.79 -14.56 -28.07
N GLY A 174 13.07 -14.11 -29.10
CA GLY A 174 12.11 -14.93 -29.88
C GLY A 174 10.76 -15.18 -29.22
N TYR A 175 10.49 -14.59 -28.03
CA TYR A 175 9.21 -14.74 -27.31
C TYR A 175 8.18 -13.73 -27.79
N LYS A 176 6.88 -14.07 -27.68
CA LYS A 176 5.80 -13.13 -27.90
C LYS A 176 5.81 -12.05 -26.79
N PHE A 177 5.50 -10.84 -27.18
CA PHE A 177 5.39 -9.71 -26.24
C PHE A 177 4.43 -10.02 -25.09
N SER A 178 3.29 -10.68 -25.36
CA SER A 178 2.29 -11.02 -24.36
C SER A 178 2.82 -11.89 -23.22
N THR A 179 3.72 -12.84 -23.51
CA THR A 179 4.34 -13.71 -22.51
C THR A 179 5.16 -12.91 -21.50
N TYR A 180 6.00 -12.00 -22.00
CA TYR A 180 6.81 -11.11 -21.16
C TYR A 180 5.96 -10.07 -20.42
N ALA A 181 5.01 -9.44 -21.10
CA ALA A 181 4.15 -8.41 -20.53
C ALA A 181 3.27 -8.94 -19.38
N THR A 182 2.81 -10.21 -19.47
CA THR A 182 1.98 -10.81 -18.42
C THR A 182 2.65 -10.79 -17.06
N TRP A 183 3.96 -11.06 -16.99
CA TRP A 183 4.70 -11.00 -15.73
C TRP A 183 4.73 -9.58 -15.15
N TRP A 184 5.09 -8.58 -15.97
CA TRP A 184 5.15 -7.19 -15.52
C TRP A 184 3.79 -6.63 -15.08
N ILE A 185 2.73 -7.00 -15.81
CA ILE A 185 1.36 -6.60 -15.48
C ILE A 185 0.95 -7.22 -14.14
N ARG A 186 1.18 -8.53 -13.96
CA ARG A 186 0.87 -9.24 -12.72
C ARG A 186 1.64 -8.64 -11.55
N GLN A 187 2.95 -8.45 -11.69
CA GLN A 187 3.80 -7.85 -10.69
C GLN A 187 3.31 -6.46 -10.26
N ALA A 188 2.98 -5.59 -11.22
CA ALA A 188 2.49 -4.25 -10.93
C ALA A 188 1.16 -4.28 -10.16
N ILE A 189 0.21 -5.13 -10.58
CA ILE A 189 -1.10 -5.28 -9.91
C ILE A 189 -0.92 -5.82 -8.49
N THR A 190 -0.14 -6.90 -8.31
CA THR A 190 0.08 -7.51 -6.99
C THR A 190 0.77 -6.55 -6.04
N ARG A 191 1.76 -5.81 -6.52
CA ARG A 191 2.43 -4.77 -5.72
C ARG A 191 1.49 -3.64 -5.35
N ALA A 192 0.66 -3.17 -6.28
CA ALA A 192 -0.32 -2.12 -6.01
C ALA A 192 -1.35 -2.56 -4.94
N ILE A 193 -1.84 -3.80 -5.02
CA ILE A 193 -2.74 -4.37 -3.99
C ILE A 193 -2.04 -4.38 -2.62
N ALA A 194 -0.79 -4.85 -2.55
CA ALA A 194 -0.04 -4.88 -1.30
C ALA A 194 0.14 -3.49 -0.69
N ASP A 195 0.37 -2.46 -1.53
CA ASP A 195 0.65 -1.10 -1.10
C ASP A 195 -0.59 -0.25 -0.79
N GLN A 196 -1.73 -0.47 -1.47
CA GLN A 196 -2.85 0.47 -1.49
C GLN A 196 -4.19 -0.14 -1.06
N ALA A 197 -4.35 -1.47 -1.04
CA ALA A 197 -5.65 -2.10 -0.79
C ALA A 197 -6.15 -1.94 0.66
N ARG A 198 -5.25 -1.71 1.62
CA ARG A 198 -5.60 -1.62 3.04
C ARG A 198 -5.78 -0.18 3.50
N THR A 199 -6.79 0.08 4.32
CA THR A 199 -7.03 1.38 4.96
C THR A 199 -5.83 1.82 5.80
N ILE A 200 -5.22 0.89 6.55
CA ILE A 200 -3.97 1.11 7.27
C ILE A 200 -2.86 0.41 6.48
N ARG A 201 -1.99 1.21 5.86
CA ARG A 201 -0.89 0.70 5.02
C ARG A 201 0.05 -0.20 5.82
N ILE A 202 0.37 -1.35 5.25
CA ILE A 202 1.35 -2.31 5.76
C ILE A 202 2.50 -2.40 4.75
N PRO A 203 3.78 -2.53 5.18
CA PRO A 203 4.90 -2.76 4.28
C PRO A 203 4.72 -4.04 3.43
N VAL A 204 5.20 -4.03 2.19
CA VAL A 204 5.04 -5.12 1.23
C VAL A 204 5.52 -6.48 1.78
N HIS A 205 6.72 -6.55 2.37
CA HIS A 205 7.26 -7.78 2.96
C HIS A 205 6.37 -8.37 4.08
N MET A 206 5.58 -7.52 4.77
CA MET A 206 4.62 -8.02 5.78
C MET A 206 3.37 -8.60 5.12
N VAL A 207 2.94 -8.03 3.97
CA VAL A 207 1.84 -8.61 3.18
C VAL A 207 2.23 -9.98 2.65
N GLU A 208 3.46 -10.16 2.16
CA GLU A 208 4.01 -11.46 1.74
C GLU A 208 4.01 -12.47 2.89
N THR A 209 4.47 -12.03 4.07
CA THR A 209 4.46 -12.89 5.26
C THR A 209 3.04 -13.31 5.65
N ILE A 210 2.06 -12.39 5.55
CA ILE A 210 0.64 -12.69 5.81
C ILE A 210 0.12 -13.68 4.77
N ASN A 211 0.42 -13.49 3.48
CA ASN A 211 0.01 -14.40 2.41
C ASN A 211 0.61 -15.80 2.62
N LYS A 212 1.90 -15.89 2.96
CA LYS A 212 2.54 -17.16 3.32
C LYS A 212 1.86 -17.83 4.52
N LEU A 213 1.49 -17.06 5.54
CA LEU A 213 0.75 -17.57 6.70
C LEU A 213 -0.61 -18.14 6.28
N ILE A 214 -1.37 -17.41 5.46
CA ILE A 214 -2.68 -17.85 4.97
C ILE A 214 -2.54 -19.14 4.14
N ARG A 215 -1.55 -19.23 3.25
CA ARG A 215 -1.27 -20.40 2.43
C ARG A 215 -1.00 -21.64 3.29
N ILE A 216 -0.06 -21.53 4.24
CA ILE A 216 0.27 -22.64 5.14
C ILE A 216 -0.93 -23.01 6.03
N SER A 217 -1.69 -22.02 6.50
CA SER A 217 -2.91 -22.27 7.29
C SER A 217 -3.95 -23.06 6.51
N ARG A 218 -4.18 -22.73 5.21
CA ARG A 218 -5.09 -23.48 4.33
C ARG A 218 -4.60 -24.91 4.08
N GLN A 219 -3.31 -25.07 3.82
CA GLN A 219 -2.72 -26.40 3.62
C GLN A 219 -2.89 -27.27 4.85
N LEU A 220 -2.58 -26.76 6.04
CA LEU A 220 -2.76 -27.47 7.31
C LEU A 220 -4.24 -27.79 7.61
N LEU A 221 -5.15 -26.87 7.24
CA LEU A 221 -6.59 -27.09 7.35
C LEU A 221 -7.04 -28.26 6.46
N GLN A 222 -6.53 -28.35 5.22
CA GLN A 222 -6.83 -29.42 4.30
C GLN A 222 -6.27 -30.75 4.80
N ASP A 223 -5.04 -30.77 5.32
CA ASP A 223 -4.37 -31.99 5.79
C ASP A 223 -5.00 -32.51 7.09
N LYS A 224 -5.38 -31.62 8.02
CA LYS A 224 -5.86 -31.98 9.37
C LYS A 224 -7.38 -31.98 9.51
N GLY A 225 -8.12 -31.35 8.58
CA GLY A 225 -9.58 -31.23 8.63
C GLY A 225 -10.10 -30.30 9.74
N ARG A 226 -9.22 -29.51 10.39
CA ARG A 226 -9.54 -28.52 11.43
C ARG A 226 -8.64 -27.31 11.33
N GLU A 227 -9.07 -26.19 11.89
CA GLU A 227 -8.22 -25.00 11.99
C GLU A 227 -6.90 -25.29 12.71
N PRO A 228 -5.76 -24.89 12.11
CA PRO A 228 -4.44 -25.11 12.70
C PRO A 228 -4.21 -24.17 13.89
N THR A 229 -3.48 -24.64 14.89
CA THR A 229 -3.05 -23.81 16.03
C THR A 229 -1.87 -22.91 15.61
N PRO A 230 -1.64 -21.78 16.31
CA PRO A 230 -0.49 -20.91 16.02
C PRO A 230 0.87 -21.64 16.10
N GLU A 231 0.96 -22.67 16.93
CA GLU A 231 2.15 -23.53 17.11
C GLU A 231 2.40 -24.39 15.85
N GLU A 232 1.33 -24.95 15.29
CA GLU A 232 1.38 -25.76 14.06
C GLU A 232 1.74 -24.91 12.84
N ILE A 233 1.20 -23.67 12.75
CA ILE A 233 1.56 -22.72 11.69
C ILE A 233 3.02 -22.29 11.85
N ALA A 234 3.48 -22.05 13.08
CA ALA A 234 4.85 -21.69 13.39
C ALA A 234 5.86 -22.75 12.90
N GLU A 235 5.55 -24.03 13.09
CA GLU A 235 6.36 -25.14 12.59
C GLU A 235 6.41 -25.14 11.05
N GLY A 236 5.28 -24.94 10.37
CA GLY A 236 5.21 -24.89 8.92
C GLY A 236 5.92 -23.67 8.30
N MET A 237 5.93 -22.53 9.00
CA MET A 237 6.61 -21.31 8.56
C MET A 237 8.09 -21.23 8.95
N GLY A 238 8.55 -22.03 9.94
CA GLY A 238 9.89 -21.96 10.51
C GLY A 238 10.13 -20.72 11.40
N ILE A 239 9.09 -20.22 12.08
CA ILE A 239 9.12 -19.05 12.97
C ILE A 239 8.55 -19.40 14.35
N THR A 240 8.65 -18.47 15.31
CA THR A 240 8.09 -18.70 16.65
C THR A 240 6.57 -18.50 16.68
N ALA A 241 5.87 -19.22 17.56
CA ALA A 241 4.41 -19.11 17.73
C ALA A 241 3.99 -17.69 18.18
N GLU A 242 4.83 -16.98 18.94
CA GLU A 242 4.61 -15.58 19.31
C GLU A 242 4.56 -14.68 18.08
N ARG A 243 5.50 -14.91 17.15
CA ARG A 243 5.54 -14.14 15.89
C ARG A 243 4.32 -14.41 15.02
N VAL A 244 3.81 -15.64 14.98
CA VAL A 244 2.56 -15.96 14.27
C VAL A 244 1.39 -15.17 14.86
N ARG A 245 1.25 -15.10 16.19
CA ARG A 245 0.18 -14.32 16.84
C ARG A 245 0.29 -12.82 16.53
N GLU A 246 1.50 -12.27 16.49
CA GLU A 246 1.73 -10.87 16.08
C GLU A 246 1.27 -10.63 14.64
N ILE A 247 1.67 -11.52 13.71
CA ILE A 247 1.29 -11.41 12.30
C ILE A 247 -0.23 -11.51 12.15
N GLN A 248 -0.89 -12.44 12.84
CA GLN A 248 -2.35 -12.56 12.84
C GLN A 248 -3.04 -11.29 13.35
N LYS A 249 -2.48 -10.64 14.39
CA LYS A 249 -3.01 -9.36 14.89
C LYS A 249 -2.86 -8.23 13.88
N ILE A 250 -1.73 -8.16 13.18
CA ILE A 250 -1.47 -7.15 12.13
C ILE A 250 -2.36 -7.41 10.89
N ALA A 251 -2.67 -8.67 10.61
CA ALA A 251 -3.48 -9.07 9.46
C ALA A 251 -4.95 -8.62 9.56
N GLN A 252 -5.44 -8.30 10.76
CA GLN A 252 -6.83 -7.88 10.97
C GLN A 252 -7.13 -6.58 10.22
N GLU A 253 -8.33 -6.52 9.63
CA GLU A 253 -8.85 -5.32 8.98
C GLU A 253 -9.66 -4.48 9.97
N PRO A 254 -9.66 -3.14 9.84
CA PRO A 254 -10.48 -2.27 10.68
C PRO A 254 -11.98 -2.49 10.38
N VAL A 255 -12.79 -2.42 11.42
CA VAL A 255 -14.25 -2.48 11.33
C VAL A 255 -14.78 -1.05 11.17
N SER A 256 -15.81 -0.86 10.32
CA SER A 256 -16.45 0.45 10.15
C SER A 256 -17.21 0.87 11.41
N LEU A 257 -17.09 2.13 11.80
CA LEU A 257 -17.89 2.72 12.89
C LEU A 257 -19.37 2.85 12.53
N GLU A 258 -19.70 2.86 11.25
CA GLU A 258 -21.08 2.91 10.74
C GLU A 258 -21.74 1.52 10.68
N THR A 259 -21.07 0.47 11.18
CA THR A 259 -21.66 -0.88 11.23
C THR A 259 -22.89 -0.85 12.14
N PRO A 260 -24.09 -1.22 11.65
CA PRO A 260 -25.29 -1.22 12.45
C PRO A 260 -25.23 -2.29 13.54
N ILE A 261 -25.73 -1.98 14.73
CA ILE A 261 -25.80 -2.89 15.87
C ILE A 261 -27.27 -3.04 16.27
N GLY A 262 -27.77 -4.28 16.31
CA GLY A 262 -29.14 -4.60 16.67
C GLY A 262 -30.05 -4.77 15.44
N GLU A 263 -31.35 -5.03 15.70
CA GLU A 263 -32.33 -5.33 14.64
C GLU A 263 -33.00 -4.05 14.05
N GLU A 264 -32.86 -2.89 14.71
CA GLU A 264 -33.58 -1.66 14.37
C GLU A 264 -32.74 -0.61 13.62
N GLU A 265 -31.62 -0.95 13.01
CA GLU A 265 -30.72 -0.10 12.17
C GLU A 265 -30.44 1.36 12.70
N ASP A 266 -31.00 1.75 13.85
CA ASP A 266 -30.90 3.11 14.43
C ASP A 266 -29.61 3.32 15.24
N SER A 267 -28.85 2.27 15.57
CA SER A 267 -27.62 2.33 16.38
C SER A 267 -26.42 1.82 15.60
N HIS A 268 -25.35 2.57 15.63
CA HIS A 268 -24.08 2.23 14.99
C HIS A 268 -22.99 1.93 16.01
N LEU A 269 -21.97 1.16 15.64
CA LEU A 269 -20.82 0.83 16.50
C LEU A 269 -20.17 2.07 17.10
N GLY A 270 -20.12 3.18 16.35
CA GLY A 270 -19.56 4.45 16.79
C GLY A 270 -20.28 5.06 18.00
N ASP A 271 -21.58 4.80 18.18
CA ASP A 271 -22.38 5.38 19.27
C ASP A 271 -22.03 4.75 20.64
N PHE A 272 -21.37 3.59 20.65
CA PHE A 272 -20.97 2.87 21.86
C PHE A 272 -19.51 3.14 22.27
N ILE A 273 -18.76 3.90 21.48
CA ILE A 273 -17.37 4.21 21.78
C ILE A 273 -17.30 5.53 22.52
N GLU A 274 -16.89 5.48 23.79
CA GLU A 274 -16.70 6.67 24.62
C GLU A 274 -15.52 7.51 24.14
N ASP A 275 -15.69 8.84 24.14
CA ASP A 275 -14.59 9.79 23.96
C ASP A 275 -13.73 9.85 25.22
N GLN A 276 -12.54 9.25 25.16
CA GLN A 276 -11.59 9.22 26.28
C GLN A 276 -10.85 10.54 26.49
N ASP A 277 -10.89 11.44 25.50
CA ASP A 277 -10.26 12.76 25.58
C ASP A 277 -11.21 13.83 26.15
N ALA A 278 -12.49 13.51 26.28
CA ALA A 278 -13.49 14.38 26.88
C ALA A 278 -13.22 14.53 28.39
N VAL A 279 -12.95 15.75 28.83
CA VAL A 279 -12.72 16.05 30.26
C VAL A 279 -14.02 15.90 31.00
N ALA A 280 -14.04 15.10 32.06
CA ALA A 280 -15.21 14.98 32.93
C ALA A 280 -15.56 16.34 33.57
N PRO A 281 -16.86 16.68 33.80
CA PRO A 281 -17.26 17.96 34.38
C PRO A 281 -16.59 18.22 35.73
N ASP A 282 -16.39 17.20 36.55
CA ASP A 282 -15.75 17.28 37.86
C ASP A 282 -14.26 17.66 37.75
N ASP A 283 -13.56 17.09 36.75
CA ASP A 283 -12.16 17.42 36.49
C ASP A 283 -12.01 18.83 35.94
N ALA A 284 -12.92 19.26 35.05
CA ALA A 284 -12.95 20.59 34.51
C ALA A 284 -13.19 21.64 35.62
N ALA A 285 -14.13 21.37 36.54
CA ALA A 285 -14.40 22.22 37.67
C ALA A 285 -13.20 22.30 38.64
N SER A 286 -12.58 21.17 38.92
CA SER A 286 -11.36 21.07 39.73
C SER A 286 -10.20 21.84 39.13
N TYR A 287 -10.04 21.76 37.80
CA TYR A 287 -9.01 22.53 37.07
C TYR A 287 -9.22 24.05 37.17
N ILE A 288 -10.47 24.53 37.04
CA ILE A 288 -10.80 25.97 37.20
C ILE A 288 -10.51 26.43 38.62
N LEU A 289 -10.93 25.67 39.64
CA LEU A 289 -10.65 25.98 41.04
C LEU A 289 -9.14 26.01 41.33
N LEU A 290 -8.38 25.06 40.78
CA LEU A 290 -6.91 25.07 40.89
C LEU A 290 -6.31 26.32 40.24
N GLN A 291 -6.81 26.73 39.08
CA GLN A 291 -6.34 27.97 38.42
C GLN A 291 -6.59 29.21 39.26
N GLU A 292 -7.77 29.33 39.84
CA GLU A 292 -8.11 30.44 40.77
C GLU A 292 -7.19 30.45 42.02
N GLN A 293 -6.95 29.26 42.61
CA GLN A 293 -6.05 29.14 43.77
C GLN A 293 -4.58 29.48 43.39
N ILE A 294 -4.13 29.16 42.19
CA ILE A 294 -2.81 29.54 41.69
C ILE A 294 -2.72 31.10 41.55
N GLU A 295 -3.76 31.75 41.02
CA GLU A 295 -3.81 33.20 40.87
C GLU A 295 -3.77 33.89 42.27
N ASP A 296 -4.52 33.39 43.23
CA ASP A 296 -4.49 33.82 44.60
C ASP A 296 -3.10 33.74 45.24
N VAL A 297 -2.42 32.62 45.04
CA VAL A 297 -1.08 32.38 45.55
C VAL A 297 -0.05 33.29 44.87
N PHE A 298 -0.27 33.66 43.60
CA PHE A 298 0.61 34.57 42.85
C PHE A 298 0.60 36.00 43.34
N THR A 299 -0.42 36.42 44.10
CA THR A 299 -0.47 37.78 44.71
C THR A 299 0.73 38.12 45.60
N CYS A 300 1.50 37.11 46.04
CA CYS A 300 2.72 37.31 46.82
C CYS A 300 3.99 37.52 46.01
N LEU A 301 3.92 37.35 44.71
CA LEU A 301 5.02 37.55 43.79
C LEU A 301 5.00 38.94 43.22
N THR A 302 6.15 39.43 42.79
CA THR A 302 6.21 40.67 42.00
C THR A 302 5.68 40.41 40.61
N ASP A 303 5.15 41.41 39.91
CA ASP A 303 4.60 41.30 38.55
C ASP A 303 5.57 40.61 37.58
N ARG A 304 6.86 40.89 37.74
CA ARG A 304 7.90 40.29 36.89
C ARG A 304 8.11 38.79 37.20
N GLU A 305 8.07 38.39 38.47
CA GLU A 305 8.14 37.00 38.89
C GLU A 305 6.92 36.21 38.42
N GLN A 306 5.74 36.81 38.50
CA GLN A 306 4.47 36.26 38.03
C GLN A 306 4.51 35.98 36.54
N GLN A 307 4.86 37.00 35.74
CA GLN A 307 4.92 36.89 34.29
C GLN A 307 5.94 35.82 33.82
N VAL A 308 7.10 35.73 34.49
CA VAL A 308 8.10 34.71 34.21
C VAL A 308 7.52 33.30 34.43
N LEU A 309 6.82 33.06 35.54
CA LEU A 309 6.20 31.76 35.82
C LEU A 309 5.06 31.45 34.84
N ILE A 310 4.19 32.42 34.53
CA ILE A 310 3.09 32.28 33.58
C ILE A 310 3.62 31.82 32.19
N LEU A 311 4.65 32.49 31.69
CA LEU A 311 5.24 32.17 30.39
C LEU A 311 6.02 30.86 30.42
N ARG A 312 6.74 30.60 31.52
CA ARG A 312 7.56 29.39 31.68
C ARG A 312 6.73 28.13 31.69
N PHE A 313 5.62 28.12 32.43
CA PHE A 313 4.74 26.98 32.61
C PHE A 313 3.52 26.99 31.69
N GLY A 314 3.34 28.04 30.89
CA GLY A 314 2.21 28.15 29.96
C GLY A 314 0.85 28.25 30.63
N LEU A 315 0.76 28.90 31.81
CA LEU A 315 -0.46 28.92 32.64
C LEU A 315 -1.64 29.68 32.01
N LYS A 316 -1.40 30.51 30.98
CA LYS A 316 -2.46 31.21 30.24
C LYS A 316 -2.75 30.66 28.88
N ASP A 317 -1.71 30.23 28.17
CA ASP A 317 -1.80 29.80 26.78
C ASP A 317 -1.59 28.29 26.59
N GLY A 318 -1.41 27.53 27.68
CA GLY A 318 -1.16 26.09 27.65
C GLY A 318 0.20 25.69 27.06
N LYS A 319 1.05 26.65 26.67
CA LYS A 319 2.33 26.37 25.99
C LYS A 319 3.52 26.72 26.87
N PRO A 320 4.17 25.74 27.51
CA PRO A 320 5.38 25.97 28.29
C PRO A 320 6.52 26.45 27.39
N ARG A 321 7.24 27.48 27.85
CA ARG A 321 8.38 28.09 27.14
C ARG A 321 9.70 27.74 27.80
N THR A 322 10.77 27.69 27.00
CA THR A 322 12.13 27.48 27.51
C THR A 322 12.65 28.70 28.22
N LEU A 323 13.67 28.56 29.13
CA LEU A 323 14.28 29.68 29.81
C LEU A 323 14.91 30.70 28.85
N GLU A 324 15.31 30.24 27.65
CA GLU A 324 15.91 31.09 26.63
C GLU A 324 14.85 31.93 25.93
N GLU A 325 13.71 31.36 25.56
CA GLU A 325 12.58 32.09 24.96
C GLU A 325 12.00 33.12 25.92
N VAL A 326 11.86 32.74 27.20
CA VAL A 326 11.44 33.70 28.25
C VAL A 326 12.47 34.80 28.43
N GLY A 327 13.79 34.46 28.35
CA GLY A 327 14.89 35.41 28.38
C GLY A 327 14.81 36.41 27.22
N GLN A 328 14.56 35.96 26.04
CA GLN A 328 14.37 36.78 24.82
C GLN A 328 13.18 37.75 25.02
N HIS A 329 12.03 37.24 25.52
CA HIS A 329 10.84 38.06 25.77
C HIS A 329 11.09 39.20 26.74
N PHE A 330 11.90 39.00 27.78
CA PHE A 330 12.22 40.03 28.79
C PHE A 330 13.55 40.75 28.53
N ASN A 331 14.24 40.49 27.43
CA ASN A 331 15.56 41.04 27.08
C ASN A 331 16.60 40.81 28.18
N VAL A 332 16.64 39.61 28.76
CA VAL A 332 17.60 39.21 29.80
C VAL A 332 18.22 37.86 29.52
N THR A 333 19.35 37.57 30.14
CA THR A 333 20.04 36.29 29.96
C THR A 333 19.24 35.13 30.55
N ARG A 334 19.41 33.94 29.96
CA ARG A 334 18.83 32.66 30.43
C ARG A 334 19.08 32.45 31.94
N GLU A 335 20.29 32.74 32.42
CA GLU A 335 20.66 32.56 33.82
C GLU A 335 19.90 33.52 34.72
N ARG A 336 19.60 34.75 34.27
CA ARG A 336 18.81 35.71 35.03
C ARG A 336 17.38 35.23 35.18
N ILE A 337 16.77 34.65 34.16
CA ILE A 337 15.44 34.03 34.25
C ILE A 337 15.45 32.87 35.25
N ARG A 338 16.47 31.99 35.19
CA ARG A 338 16.63 30.88 36.15
C ARG A 338 16.69 31.34 37.59
N GLN A 339 17.39 32.48 37.84
CA GLN A 339 17.45 33.07 39.17
C GLN A 339 16.09 33.65 39.65
N ILE A 340 15.35 34.29 38.73
CA ILE A 340 14.02 34.82 39.01
C ILE A 340 13.04 33.68 39.31
N GLU A 341 13.03 32.63 38.45
CA GLU A 341 12.21 31.43 38.66
C GLU A 341 12.50 30.78 40.01
N GLY A 342 13.79 30.54 40.34
CA GLY A 342 14.18 29.93 41.61
C GLY A 342 13.77 30.77 42.84
N LYS A 343 13.86 32.10 42.76
CA LYS A 343 13.38 33.02 43.85
C LYS A 343 11.85 32.96 43.96
N ALA A 344 11.12 33.00 42.85
CA ALA A 344 9.68 32.92 42.82
C ALA A 344 9.17 31.61 43.42
N LEU A 345 9.73 30.45 42.99
CA LEU A 345 9.40 29.13 43.51
C LEU A 345 9.71 29.02 45.02
N THR A 346 10.82 29.62 45.50
CA THR A 346 11.15 29.63 46.92
C THR A 346 10.13 30.44 47.73
N LYS A 347 9.63 31.56 47.21
CA LYS A 347 8.56 32.35 47.85
C LYS A 347 7.24 31.57 47.93
N LEU A 348 6.90 30.82 46.88
CA LEU A 348 5.72 29.97 46.82
C LEU A 348 5.79 28.75 47.76
N ARG A 349 7.00 28.24 48.05
CA ARG A 349 7.24 27.07 48.91
C ARG A 349 6.96 27.36 50.41
N ASN A 350 6.77 28.59 50.82
CA ASN A 350 6.46 28.94 52.21
C ASN A 350 5.16 28.25 52.67
N ARG A 351 5.16 27.65 53.89
CA ARG A 351 4.17 26.71 54.43
C ARG A 351 2.70 27.21 54.30
N GLY A 352 2.40 28.47 54.54
CA GLY A 352 1.00 28.95 54.55
C GLY A 352 0.35 29.05 53.16
N LYS A 353 1.09 28.87 52.06
CA LYS A 353 0.59 28.93 50.69
C LYS A 353 0.58 27.58 50.00
N ARG A 354 1.46 26.67 50.42
CA ARG A 354 1.50 25.32 49.99
C ARG A 354 0.23 24.54 50.35
N ASP A 355 -0.33 24.80 51.52
CA ASP A 355 -1.50 24.11 52.05
C ASP A 355 -2.75 24.39 51.20
N LYS A 356 -2.87 25.56 50.55
CA LYS A 356 -3.98 25.89 49.65
C LYS A 356 -3.98 25.04 48.33
N ILE A 357 -2.83 24.62 47.86
CA ILE A 357 -2.71 23.85 46.60
C ILE A 357 -2.63 22.34 46.87
N LYS A 358 -2.38 21.95 48.12
CA LYS A 358 -2.19 20.57 48.49
C LYS A 358 -3.42 19.69 48.27
N ASP A 359 -4.60 20.28 48.36
CA ASP A 359 -5.89 19.58 48.20
C ASP A 359 -6.18 19.20 46.74
N PHE A 360 -5.39 19.73 45.78
CA PHE A 360 -5.49 19.45 44.34
C PHE A 360 -4.35 18.52 43.82
N LEU A 361 -3.47 18.06 44.69
CA LEU A 361 -2.37 17.14 44.39
C LEU A 361 -2.69 15.71 44.85
#